data_b43ae67c0acb0002d4ef1737670e1552
#
_entry.id   b43ae67c0acb0002d4ef1737670e1552
#
_cell.length_a   1.000
_cell.length_b   1.000
_cell.length_c   1.000
_cell.angle_alpha   90.00
_cell.angle_beta   90.00
_cell.angle_gamma   90.00
#
_symmetry.space_group_name_H-M   'P 1'
#
loop_
_entity.id
_entity.type
_entity.pdbx_description
1 polymer ?
#
loop_
_entity_poly.entity_id
_entity_poly.type
_entity_poly.pdbx_seq_one_letter_code
_entity_poly.pdbx_strand_id
1 'polypeptide(L)'
;SAMQDPWAAVTGRPYLYAPDCGRGNDGRYYLYYCLSGDKGVGGYHGPIGVAVCDTPDGEYKFYGHVRFADGTLCYRFVPFDPAVINDGGVIRLYYGTWYPYDELPPGEREKYLPIQAQMFGKTVEEIVSEPGGVMGPVCCTLCDDMLTIKDGPVRILPADTRGTPFESKMAESGLVEGHKFYGHGFYEGASIRKIGGIYYFIYSSVNNHELCYATSRYPDREFRYRGVIVSNGDVGIAGRRESERLNHTGTTHGSIECINGRWYVFYHRQTHGTDYSRQACAEPIVILPDGSIPQVEITSCGLNGAPLAGEGTYPAVICCNLTDGHMPHGGNASFTGIPMISHDEHDRFLTGLKQGTSIVYK
;
A
#
# COMPACT_ATOMS: atom_id res chain seq x y z
N SER A 1 -2.92 -23.58 1.30
CA SER A 1 -2.57 -22.33 0.64
C SER A 1 -3.77 -21.39 0.60
N ALA A 2 -3.54 -20.10 0.52
CA ALA A 2 -4.59 -19.10 0.35
C ALA A 2 -5.48 -19.37 -0.89
N MET A 3 -5.00 -20.16 -1.84
CA MET A 3 -5.75 -20.67 -3.00
C MET A 3 -6.90 -21.62 -2.60
N GLN A 4 -6.95 -22.07 -1.36
CA GLN A 4 -8.05 -22.88 -0.82
C GLN A 4 -9.17 -22.02 -0.20
N ASP A 5 -9.07 -20.70 -0.31
CA ASP A 5 -10.10 -19.81 0.17
C ASP A 5 -11.40 -20.02 -0.64
N PRO A 6 -12.52 -20.37 0.03
CA PRO A 6 -13.79 -20.62 -0.67
C PRO A 6 -14.28 -19.40 -1.46
N TRP A 7 -13.95 -18.19 -1.02
CA TRP A 7 -14.33 -16.96 -1.71
C TRP A 7 -13.70 -16.85 -3.10
N ALA A 8 -12.44 -17.27 -3.24
CA ALA A 8 -11.75 -17.29 -4.54
C ALA A 8 -12.48 -18.20 -5.55
N ALA A 9 -13.09 -19.28 -5.09
CA ALA A 9 -13.90 -20.16 -5.93
C ALA A 9 -15.24 -19.52 -6.34
N VAL A 10 -15.87 -18.75 -5.44
CA VAL A 10 -17.15 -18.06 -5.69
C VAL A 10 -16.99 -16.97 -6.75
N THR A 11 -15.93 -16.18 -6.67
CA THR A 11 -15.69 -15.07 -7.59
C THR A 11 -15.18 -15.51 -8.95
N GLY A 12 -14.61 -16.72 -9.06
CA GLY A 12 -13.87 -17.18 -10.22
C GLY A 12 -12.62 -16.34 -10.51
N ARG A 13 -12.17 -15.53 -9.53
CA ARG A 13 -10.99 -14.66 -9.60
C ARG A 13 -10.09 -14.94 -8.38
N PRO A 14 -9.17 -15.90 -8.48
CA PRO A 14 -8.32 -16.31 -7.36
C PRO A 14 -7.16 -15.34 -7.10
N TYR A 15 -7.40 -14.04 -7.26
CA TYR A 15 -6.39 -13.03 -7.00
C TYR A 15 -6.33 -12.68 -5.52
N LEU A 16 -5.13 -12.74 -4.98
CA LEU A 16 -4.79 -12.30 -3.64
C LEU A 16 -3.96 -11.04 -3.75
N TYR A 17 -4.32 -10.03 -2.96
CA TYR A 17 -3.64 -8.74 -2.98
C TYR A 17 -3.02 -8.44 -1.62
N ALA A 18 -1.90 -7.71 -1.64
CA ALA A 18 -1.30 -6.99 -0.53
C ALA A 18 -1.29 -7.76 0.81
N PRO A 19 -0.59 -8.89 0.92
CA PRO A 19 -0.55 -9.65 2.15
C PRO A 19 0.30 -8.97 3.23
N ASP A 20 -0.11 -9.10 4.49
CA ASP A 20 0.71 -8.83 5.66
C ASP A 20 0.58 -9.97 6.68
N CYS A 21 1.60 -10.18 7.50
CA CYS A 21 1.68 -11.30 8.41
C CYS A 21 1.94 -10.85 9.85
N GLY A 22 1.13 -11.32 10.79
CA GLY A 22 1.31 -11.09 12.20
C GLY A 22 1.34 -12.39 13.02
N ARG A 23 1.99 -12.34 14.18
CA ARG A 23 2.01 -13.44 15.12
C ARG A 23 0.87 -13.31 16.12
N GLY A 24 0.03 -14.35 16.24
CA GLY A 24 -1.04 -14.43 17.21
C GLY A 24 -0.55 -14.66 18.64
N ASN A 25 -1.46 -14.49 19.62
CA ASN A 25 -1.16 -14.75 21.03
C ASN A 25 -0.93 -16.24 21.31
N ASP A 26 -1.39 -17.10 20.44
CA ASP A 26 -1.14 -18.56 20.46
C ASP A 26 0.24 -18.96 19.87
N GLY A 27 1.00 -17.98 19.39
CA GLY A 27 2.34 -18.16 18.83
C GLY A 27 2.40 -18.53 17.37
N ARG A 28 1.25 -18.78 16.70
CA ARG A 28 1.16 -19.06 15.27
C ARG A 28 1.24 -17.78 14.43
N TYR A 29 1.46 -17.93 13.13
CA TYR A 29 1.55 -16.85 12.15
C TYR A 29 0.30 -16.78 11.31
N TYR A 30 -0.23 -15.59 11.14
CA TYR A 30 -1.49 -15.30 10.44
C TYR A 30 -1.23 -14.33 9.29
N LEU A 31 -1.45 -14.84 8.08
CA LEU A 31 -1.32 -14.09 6.85
C LEU A 31 -2.67 -13.51 6.45
N TYR A 32 -2.78 -12.19 6.47
CA TYR A 32 -3.95 -11.45 6.02
C TYR A 32 -3.77 -11.06 4.56
N TYR A 33 -4.81 -11.11 3.78
CA TYR A 33 -4.81 -10.74 2.37
C TYR A 33 -6.20 -10.26 1.96
N CYS A 34 -6.29 -9.35 0.98
CA CYS A 34 -7.56 -8.99 0.40
C CYS A 34 -7.85 -9.81 -0.86
N LEU A 35 -9.13 -9.98 -1.13
CA LEU A 35 -9.66 -10.79 -2.22
C LEU A 35 -10.37 -9.91 -3.24
N SER A 36 -10.45 -10.39 -4.48
CA SER A 36 -11.29 -9.78 -5.50
C SER A 36 -12.75 -9.77 -5.08
N GLY A 37 -13.50 -8.79 -5.57
CA GLY A 37 -14.94 -8.71 -5.36
C GLY A 37 -15.72 -9.79 -6.09
N ASP A 38 -17.02 -9.83 -5.81
CA ASP A 38 -17.96 -10.73 -6.48
C ASP A 38 -17.97 -10.55 -7.99
N LYS A 39 -18.33 -11.61 -8.70
CA LYS A 39 -18.47 -11.62 -10.15
C LYS A 39 -19.52 -10.56 -10.56
N GLY A 40 -19.05 -9.50 -11.24
CA GLY A 40 -19.89 -8.39 -11.68
C GLY A 40 -19.94 -7.17 -10.71
N VAL A 41 -19.36 -7.27 -9.53
CA VAL A 41 -19.11 -6.16 -8.61
C VAL A 41 -17.61 -5.85 -8.65
N GLY A 42 -17.21 -4.60 -8.70
CA GLY A 42 -15.82 -4.15 -8.96
C GLY A 42 -14.72 -4.91 -8.22
N GLY A 43 -13.49 -4.82 -8.72
CA GLY A 43 -12.38 -5.74 -8.45
C GLY A 43 -11.85 -5.87 -7.01
N TYR A 44 -12.29 -5.07 -6.04
CA TYR A 44 -11.68 -4.97 -4.70
C TYR A 44 -12.65 -5.23 -3.55
N HIS A 45 -13.68 -6.01 -3.77
CA HIS A 45 -14.85 -6.08 -2.92
C HIS A 45 -15.01 -7.39 -2.13
N GLY A 46 -13.95 -8.17 -2.06
CA GLY A 46 -13.94 -9.37 -1.24
C GLY A 46 -13.65 -9.06 0.24
N PRO A 47 -13.94 -10.01 1.12
CA PRO A 47 -13.54 -9.91 2.51
C PRO A 47 -12.01 -10.01 2.65
N ILE A 48 -11.48 -9.59 3.79
CA ILE A 48 -10.09 -9.93 4.16
C ILE A 48 -10.06 -11.42 4.53
N GLY A 49 -9.28 -12.19 3.76
CA GLY A 49 -8.97 -13.58 4.05
C GLY A 49 -7.82 -13.70 5.03
N VAL A 50 -7.82 -14.78 5.80
CA VAL A 50 -6.76 -15.10 6.75
C VAL A 50 -6.33 -16.54 6.55
N ALA A 51 -5.02 -16.75 6.44
CA ALA A 51 -4.41 -18.07 6.45
C ALA A 51 -3.46 -18.19 7.63
N VAL A 52 -3.26 -19.40 8.15
CA VAL A 52 -2.48 -19.68 9.35
C VAL A 52 -1.39 -20.68 9.09
N CYS A 53 -0.24 -20.49 9.76
CA CYS A 53 0.87 -21.42 9.78
C CYS A 53 1.56 -21.43 11.15
N ASP A 54 2.21 -22.54 11.49
CA ASP A 54 2.98 -22.68 12.75
C ASP A 54 4.36 -21.99 12.66
N THR A 55 4.90 -21.81 11.45
CA THR A 55 6.17 -21.12 11.19
C THR A 55 5.99 -20.01 10.15
N PRO A 56 6.81 -18.93 10.17
CA PRO A 56 6.63 -17.80 9.28
C PRO A 56 6.90 -18.14 7.80
N ASP A 57 7.71 -19.15 7.53
CA ASP A 57 8.14 -19.61 6.20
C ASP A 57 7.45 -20.91 5.76
N GLY A 58 6.47 -21.39 6.52
CA GLY A 58 5.77 -22.64 6.25
C GLY A 58 4.61 -22.50 5.26
N GLU A 59 3.86 -23.58 5.10
CA GLU A 59 2.67 -23.62 4.26
C GLU A 59 1.47 -23.04 5.01
N TYR A 60 1.03 -21.85 4.60
CA TYR A 60 -0.18 -21.22 5.14
C TYR A 60 -1.44 -21.90 4.62
N LYS A 61 -2.34 -22.26 5.52
CA LYS A 61 -3.64 -22.85 5.22
C LYS A 61 -4.76 -21.85 5.46
N PHE A 62 -5.77 -21.84 4.61
CA PHE A 62 -6.94 -21.01 4.83
C PHE A 62 -7.52 -21.25 6.22
N TYR A 63 -7.80 -20.16 6.94
CA TYR A 63 -8.29 -20.20 8.32
C TYR A 63 -9.69 -19.60 8.45
N GLY A 64 -9.96 -18.51 7.74
CA GLY A 64 -11.26 -17.83 7.77
C GLY A 64 -11.22 -16.45 7.16
N HIS A 65 -12.34 -15.73 7.30
CA HIS A 65 -12.46 -14.33 6.90
C HIS A 65 -12.69 -13.42 8.11
N VAL A 66 -12.23 -12.19 8.02
CA VAL A 66 -12.49 -11.16 9.04
C VAL A 66 -13.99 -10.87 9.12
N ARG A 67 -14.54 -10.88 10.32
CA ARG A 67 -15.97 -10.80 10.58
C ARG A 67 -16.29 -10.02 11.85
N PHE A 68 -17.54 -9.62 11.98
CA PHE A 68 -18.10 -9.09 13.22
C PHE A 68 -18.49 -10.24 14.19
N ALA A 69 -18.78 -9.87 15.46
CA ALA A 69 -19.15 -10.84 16.49
C ALA A 69 -20.44 -11.63 16.19
N ASP A 70 -21.33 -11.10 15.38
CA ASP A 70 -22.54 -11.78 14.89
C ASP A 70 -22.29 -12.76 13.74
N GLY A 71 -21.03 -12.89 13.30
CA GLY A 71 -20.60 -13.75 12.20
C GLY A 71 -20.71 -13.10 10.82
N THR A 72 -21.22 -11.90 10.69
CA THR A 72 -21.27 -11.19 9.40
C THR A 72 -19.88 -10.78 8.95
N LEU A 73 -19.58 -10.93 7.64
CA LEU A 73 -18.29 -10.55 7.08
C LEU A 73 -18.11 -9.03 7.15
N CYS A 74 -16.87 -8.60 7.39
CA CYS A 74 -16.55 -7.18 7.43
C CYS A 74 -16.37 -6.64 6.02
N TYR A 75 -17.32 -5.81 5.57
CA TYR A 75 -17.23 -5.06 4.32
C TYR A 75 -17.15 -3.54 4.54
N ARG A 76 -17.06 -3.08 5.78
CA ARG A 76 -17.00 -1.64 6.07
C ARG A 76 -15.66 -1.06 5.66
N PHE A 77 -15.71 0.13 5.07
CA PHE A 77 -14.55 0.93 4.66
C PHE A 77 -13.63 0.21 3.67
N VAL A 78 -14.20 -0.56 2.75
CA VAL A 78 -13.46 -1.35 1.75
C VAL A 78 -12.30 -2.13 2.38
N PRO A 79 -12.49 -3.39 2.69
CA PRO A 79 -11.48 -4.21 3.36
C PRO A 79 -10.35 -4.59 2.38
N PHE A 80 -9.49 -3.62 2.10
CA PHE A 80 -8.42 -3.70 1.11
C PHE A 80 -7.06 -3.42 1.76
N ASP A 81 -6.01 -4.07 1.26
CA ASP A 81 -4.61 -3.92 1.69
C ASP A 81 -4.45 -4.02 3.22
N PRO A 82 -4.73 -5.19 3.81
CA PRO A 82 -4.65 -5.36 5.25
C PRO A 82 -3.22 -5.27 5.78
N ALA A 83 -3.08 -4.67 6.97
CA ALA A 83 -1.85 -4.71 7.76
C ALA A 83 -2.19 -5.12 9.20
N VAL A 84 -1.36 -5.94 9.82
CA VAL A 84 -1.62 -6.50 11.14
C VAL A 84 -0.42 -6.33 12.08
N ILE A 85 -0.71 -6.03 13.35
CA ILE A 85 0.30 -5.99 14.40
C ILE A 85 -0.24 -6.63 15.69
N ASN A 86 0.59 -7.42 16.35
CA ASN A 86 0.38 -7.82 17.74
C ASN A 86 1.08 -6.79 18.64
N ASP A 87 0.29 -5.93 19.24
CA ASP A 87 0.74 -4.86 20.11
C ASP A 87 0.61 -5.25 21.59
N GLY A 88 1.57 -6.03 22.07
CA GLY A 88 1.60 -6.47 23.45
C GLY A 88 0.39 -7.33 23.86
N GLY A 89 -0.09 -8.19 22.96
CA GLY A 89 -1.23 -9.06 23.15
C GLY A 89 -2.55 -8.50 22.59
N VAL A 90 -2.57 -7.25 22.14
CA VAL A 90 -3.73 -6.66 21.45
C VAL A 90 -3.50 -6.76 19.94
N ILE A 91 -4.29 -7.58 19.29
CA ILE A 91 -4.21 -7.73 17.82
C ILE A 91 -4.94 -6.57 17.16
N ARG A 92 -4.24 -5.84 16.28
CA ARG A 92 -4.80 -4.72 15.54
C ARG A 92 -4.69 -4.97 14.04
N LEU A 93 -5.78 -4.72 13.35
CA LEU A 93 -5.88 -4.82 11.90
C LEU A 93 -6.15 -3.43 11.33
N TYR A 94 -5.37 -3.08 10.31
CA TYR A 94 -5.51 -1.85 9.54
C TYR A 94 -5.83 -2.21 8.10
N TYR A 95 -6.71 -1.43 7.45
CA TYR A 95 -7.05 -1.67 6.05
C TYR A 95 -7.75 -0.45 5.46
N GLY A 96 -7.98 -0.44 4.18
CA GLY A 96 -8.77 0.56 3.49
C GLY A 96 -8.21 0.95 2.14
N THR A 97 -8.97 1.75 1.42
CA THR A 97 -8.55 2.41 0.18
C THR A 97 -9.29 3.73 0.03
N TRP A 98 -8.78 4.58 -0.84
CA TRP A 98 -9.47 5.78 -1.26
C TRP A 98 -10.25 5.52 -2.55
N TYR A 99 -11.43 6.12 -2.65
CA TYR A 99 -12.25 6.02 -3.83
C TYR A 99 -12.89 7.39 -4.18
N PRO A 100 -12.42 8.06 -5.25
CA PRO A 100 -12.76 9.42 -5.57
C PRO A 100 -14.05 9.53 -6.39
N TYR A 101 -15.20 9.14 -5.87
CA TYR A 101 -16.43 9.16 -6.68
C TYR A 101 -16.82 10.56 -7.19
N ASP A 102 -16.44 11.63 -6.48
CA ASP A 102 -16.70 13.01 -6.89
C ASP A 102 -15.87 13.43 -8.12
N GLU A 103 -14.78 12.77 -8.39
CA GLU A 103 -13.89 13.03 -9.54
C GLU A 103 -14.33 12.28 -10.81
N LEU A 104 -15.28 11.35 -10.69
CA LEU A 104 -15.78 10.62 -11.84
C LEU A 104 -16.69 11.50 -12.70
N PRO A 105 -16.67 11.36 -14.03
CA PRO A 105 -17.64 12.00 -14.92
C PRO A 105 -19.07 11.65 -14.49
N PRO A 106 -20.06 12.55 -14.67
CA PRO A 106 -21.42 12.35 -14.19
C PRO A 106 -22.03 10.98 -14.55
N GLY A 107 -21.97 10.54 -15.79
CA GLY A 107 -22.52 9.24 -16.19
C GLY A 107 -21.81 8.02 -15.64
N GLU A 108 -20.54 8.13 -15.27
CA GLU A 108 -19.78 7.08 -14.58
C GLU A 108 -20.07 7.10 -13.07
N ARG A 109 -20.29 8.29 -12.51
CA ARG A 109 -20.63 8.46 -11.10
C ARG A 109 -21.93 7.72 -10.73
N GLU A 110 -23.00 7.91 -11.48
CA GLU A 110 -24.26 7.22 -11.23
C GLU A 110 -24.15 5.69 -11.33
N LYS A 111 -23.29 5.22 -12.20
CA LYS A 111 -23.01 3.80 -12.37
C LYS A 111 -22.25 3.21 -11.18
N TYR A 112 -21.30 3.95 -10.62
CA TYR A 112 -20.44 3.46 -9.52
C TYR A 112 -21.00 3.74 -8.12
N LEU A 113 -21.91 4.69 -7.93
CA LEU A 113 -22.48 5.00 -6.62
C LEU A 113 -23.11 3.78 -5.91
N PRO A 114 -23.93 2.95 -6.57
CA PRO A 114 -24.47 1.75 -5.91
C PRO A 114 -23.38 0.74 -5.52
N ILE A 115 -22.33 0.62 -6.35
CA ILE A 115 -21.19 -0.26 -6.07
C ILE A 115 -20.45 0.24 -4.83
N GLN A 116 -20.20 1.53 -4.75
CA GLN A 116 -19.54 2.13 -3.59
C GLN A 116 -20.38 2.01 -2.32
N ALA A 117 -21.68 2.27 -2.41
CA ALA A 117 -22.59 2.12 -1.29
C ALA A 117 -22.50 0.71 -0.71
N GLN A 118 -22.49 -0.31 -1.56
CA GLN A 118 -22.29 -1.70 -1.15
C GLN A 118 -20.89 -1.91 -0.55
N MET A 119 -19.83 -1.41 -1.19
CA MET A 119 -18.44 -1.53 -0.73
C MET A 119 -18.25 -0.93 0.67
N PHE A 120 -18.89 0.18 0.95
CA PHE A 120 -18.76 0.88 2.22
C PHE A 120 -19.76 0.41 3.29
N GLY A 121 -20.67 -0.49 2.94
CA GLY A 121 -21.79 -0.89 3.81
C GLY A 121 -22.71 0.30 4.17
N LYS A 122 -22.93 1.20 3.19
CA LYS A 122 -23.72 2.43 3.30
C LYS A 122 -24.83 2.47 2.27
N THR A 123 -25.78 3.40 2.44
CA THR A 123 -26.72 3.73 1.38
C THR A 123 -26.10 4.69 0.36
N VAL A 124 -26.70 4.80 -0.82
CA VAL A 124 -26.27 5.79 -1.84
C VAL A 124 -26.39 7.20 -1.29
N GLU A 125 -27.44 7.49 -0.53
CA GLU A 125 -27.69 8.79 0.10
C GLU A 125 -26.58 9.13 1.11
N GLU A 126 -26.13 8.17 1.91
CA GLU A 126 -25.01 8.37 2.85
C GLU A 126 -23.72 8.67 2.09
N ILE A 127 -23.40 7.94 1.02
CA ILE A 127 -22.23 8.20 0.19
C ILE A 127 -22.28 9.60 -0.42
N VAL A 128 -23.42 9.97 -1.01
CA VAL A 128 -23.60 11.29 -1.68
C VAL A 128 -23.54 12.45 -0.67
N SER A 129 -23.94 12.22 0.57
CA SER A 129 -23.89 13.24 1.62
C SER A 129 -22.49 13.46 2.20
N GLU A 130 -21.56 12.55 1.96
CA GLU A 130 -20.18 12.68 2.41
C GLU A 130 -19.36 13.52 1.41
N PRO A 131 -18.44 14.36 1.88
CA PRO A 131 -17.45 14.98 1.00
C PRO A 131 -16.62 13.89 0.30
N GLY A 132 -16.31 14.09 -0.97
CA GLY A 132 -15.39 13.22 -1.70
C GLY A 132 -14.06 13.09 -0.95
N GLY A 133 -13.46 11.90 -0.99
CA GLY A 133 -12.18 11.63 -0.35
C GLY A 133 -12.20 11.56 1.18
N VAL A 134 -13.35 11.52 1.83
CA VAL A 134 -13.46 11.37 3.30
C VAL A 134 -13.04 9.98 3.77
N MET A 135 -13.07 8.99 2.88
CA MET A 135 -12.59 7.65 3.19
C MET A 135 -11.10 7.65 3.49
N GLY A 136 -10.65 6.69 4.24
CA GLY A 136 -9.24 6.55 4.59
C GLY A 136 -8.98 5.21 5.23
N PRO A 137 -7.76 4.94 5.66
CA PRO A 137 -7.47 3.71 6.37
C PRO A 137 -8.16 3.71 7.72
N VAL A 138 -8.58 2.53 8.12
CA VAL A 138 -9.20 2.29 9.41
C VAL A 138 -8.35 1.36 10.25
N CYS A 139 -8.56 1.40 11.56
CA CYS A 139 -8.01 0.46 12.53
C CYS A 139 -9.15 -0.23 13.27
N CYS A 140 -9.05 -1.52 13.48
CA CYS A 140 -9.88 -2.27 14.41
C CYS A 140 -9.03 -3.18 15.29
N THR A 141 -9.57 -3.58 16.44
CA THR A 141 -8.97 -4.64 17.25
C THR A 141 -9.67 -5.96 16.97
N LEU A 142 -8.90 -7.04 16.97
CA LEU A 142 -9.41 -8.40 16.81
C LEU A 142 -9.42 -9.14 18.15
N CYS A 143 -10.31 -10.12 18.25
CA CYS A 143 -10.26 -11.14 19.28
C CYS A 143 -9.04 -12.07 19.07
N ASP A 144 -8.73 -12.91 20.06
CA ASP A 144 -7.63 -13.88 19.99
C ASP A 144 -7.79 -14.93 18.90
N ASP A 145 -8.99 -15.06 18.33
CA ASP A 145 -9.25 -15.92 17.16
C ASP A 145 -8.67 -15.37 15.86
N MET A 146 -8.09 -14.17 15.89
CA MET A 146 -7.47 -13.49 14.74
C MET A 146 -8.44 -13.15 13.58
N LEU A 147 -9.74 -13.32 13.77
CA LEU A 147 -10.78 -13.14 12.76
C LEU A 147 -11.86 -12.16 13.18
N THR A 148 -12.29 -12.24 14.45
CA THR A 148 -13.46 -11.51 14.93
C THR A 148 -13.08 -10.12 15.38
N ILE A 149 -13.72 -9.10 14.79
CA ILE A 149 -13.57 -7.71 15.20
C ILE A 149 -14.19 -7.54 16.59
N LYS A 150 -13.37 -7.09 17.51
CA LYS A 150 -13.75 -6.76 18.89
C LYS A 150 -14.23 -5.32 19.02
N ASP A 151 -13.44 -4.38 18.46
CA ASP A 151 -13.72 -2.93 18.50
C ASP A 151 -13.35 -2.29 17.16
N GLY A 152 -14.10 -1.27 16.75
CA GLY A 152 -13.88 -0.55 15.50
C GLY A 152 -14.79 -1.05 14.37
N PRO A 153 -14.44 -0.78 13.11
CA PRO A 153 -13.30 0.01 12.64
C PRO A 153 -13.44 1.52 12.90
N VAL A 154 -12.32 2.17 13.18
CA VAL A 154 -12.22 3.63 13.32
C VAL A 154 -11.23 4.18 12.29
N ARG A 155 -11.57 5.30 11.65
CA ARG A 155 -10.70 5.96 10.68
C ARG A 155 -9.52 6.63 11.38
N ILE A 156 -8.32 6.46 10.82
CA ILE A 156 -7.06 6.95 11.41
C ILE A 156 -6.35 8.05 10.61
N LEU A 157 -6.57 8.13 9.29
CA LEU A 157 -6.01 9.13 8.39
C LEU A 157 -7.07 9.63 7.40
N PRO A 158 -6.88 10.82 6.81
CA PRO A 158 -7.62 11.23 5.64
C PRO A 158 -7.18 10.43 4.40
N ALA A 159 -8.12 10.16 3.50
CA ALA A 159 -7.84 9.61 2.20
C ALA A 159 -7.38 10.72 1.23
N ASP A 160 -8.28 11.59 0.81
CA ASP A 160 -7.96 12.70 -0.09
C ASP A 160 -7.98 14.03 0.67
N THR A 161 -6.95 14.83 0.41
CA THR A 161 -6.77 16.16 1.03
C THR A 161 -6.65 17.26 -0.01
N ARG A 162 -7.04 17.00 -1.27
CA ARG A 162 -7.00 17.97 -2.36
C ARG A 162 -8.11 19.03 -2.28
N GLY A 163 -9.06 18.87 -1.38
CA GLY A 163 -10.22 19.74 -1.24
C GLY A 163 -10.33 20.45 0.10
N THR A 164 -10.53 21.77 0.09
CA THR A 164 -10.75 22.62 1.27
C THR A 164 -11.85 22.12 2.23
N PRO A 165 -13.00 21.59 1.76
CA PRO A 165 -14.04 21.06 2.66
C PRO A 165 -13.57 19.86 3.48
N PHE A 166 -12.63 19.10 2.97
CA PHE A 166 -12.08 17.96 3.67
C PHE A 166 -11.10 18.38 4.78
N GLU A 167 -10.19 19.31 4.49
CA GLU A 167 -9.26 19.85 5.47
C GLU A 167 -9.98 20.45 6.68
N SER A 168 -11.06 21.21 6.46
CA SER A 168 -11.85 21.78 7.54
C SER A 168 -12.51 20.73 8.42
N LYS A 169 -13.11 19.69 7.81
CA LYS A 169 -13.72 18.58 8.57
C LYS A 169 -12.70 17.74 9.33
N MET A 170 -11.51 17.57 8.79
CA MET A 170 -10.45 16.85 9.48
C MET A 170 -9.86 17.69 10.60
N ALA A 171 -9.74 19.00 10.43
CA ALA A 171 -9.38 19.92 11.50
C ALA A 171 -10.41 19.88 12.65
N GLU A 172 -11.71 19.88 12.32
CA GLU A 172 -12.79 19.72 13.29
C GLU A 172 -12.71 18.38 14.06
N SER A 173 -12.27 17.32 13.40
CA SER A 173 -12.06 16.01 14.05
C SER A 173 -10.74 15.90 14.84
N GLY A 174 -9.87 16.90 14.78
CA GLY A 174 -8.55 16.88 15.41
C GLY A 174 -7.54 15.97 14.71
N LEU A 175 -7.90 15.34 13.60
CA LEU A 175 -7.02 14.37 12.91
C LEU A 175 -5.93 15.01 12.07
N VAL A 176 -6.10 16.28 11.66
CA VAL A 176 -5.15 16.95 10.76
C VAL A 176 -4.78 18.38 11.17
N GLU A 177 -5.13 18.81 12.36
CA GLU A 177 -4.73 20.13 12.83
C GLU A 177 -3.20 20.28 12.80
N GLY A 178 -2.73 21.20 11.96
CA GLY A 178 -1.29 21.43 11.75
C GLY A 178 -0.57 20.38 10.90
N HIS A 179 -1.28 19.45 10.23
CA HIS A 179 -0.68 18.37 9.43
C HIS A 179 -0.87 18.60 7.94
N LYS A 180 0.24 18.40 7.23
CA LYS A 180 0.31 18.61 5.77
C LYS A 180 0.08 17.29 5.02
N PHE A 181 -1.09 16.69 5.16
CA PHE A 181 -1.48 15.58 4.28
C PHE A 181 -1.81 16.04 2.85
N TYR A 182 -1.95 17.35 2.64
CA TYR A 182 -2.29 17.89 1.33
C TYR A 182 -1.31 17.42 0.25
N GLY A 183 -1.85 16.81 -0.79
CA GLY A 183 -1.08 16.19 -1.87
C GLY A 183 -0.48 14.82 -1.53
N HIS A 184 -0.61 14.35 -0.30
CA HIS A 184 -0.04 13.08 0.18
C HIS A 184 -1.06 12.26 0.98
N GLY A 185 -2.35 12.42 0.68
CA GLY A 185 -3.42 11.67 1.32
C GLY A 185 -3.26 10.16 1.10
N PHE A 186 -3.87 9.38 1.97
CA PHE A 186 -3.88 7.93 1.85
C PHE A 186 -4.62 7.49 0.58
N TYR A 187 -4.01 6.60 -0.18
CA TYR A 187 -4.65 5.92 -1.29
C TYR A 187 -4.89 4.44 -0.96
N GLU A 188 -3.82 3.68 -0.70
CA GLU A 188 -3.87 2.25 -0.38
C GLU A 188 -2.55 1.80 0.26
N GLY A 189 -2.34 0.49 0.41
CA GLY A 189 -1.04 -0.04 0.81
C GLY A 189 -0.74 0.14 2.29
N ALA A 190 -1.70 -0.10 3.18
CA ALA A 190 -1.52 0.01 4.61
C ALA A 190 -0.38 -0.88 5.13
N SER A 191 0.48 -0.32 5.96
CA SER A 191 1.47 -1.05 6.75
C SER A 191 1.70 -0.36 8.09
N ILE A 192 1.95 -1.11 9.15
CA ILE A 192 2.10 -0.58 10.50
C ILE A 192 3.31 -1.20 11.21
N ARG A 193 4.12 -0.37 11.87
CA ARG A 193 5.21 -0.79 12.75
C ARG A 193 5.19 0.01 14.03
N LYS A 194 5.64 -0.59 15.13
CA LYS A 194 5.82 0.10 16.41
C LYS A 194 7.28 0.09 16.79
N ILE A 195 7.88 1.27 16.89
CA ILE A 195 9.30 1.46 17.11
C ILE A 195 9.49 2.47 18.24
N GLY A 196 10.14 2.07 19.33
CA GLY A 196 10.36 2.96 20.47
C GLY A 196 9.10 3.56 21.08
N GLY A 197 7.95 2.85 21.02
CA GLY A 197 6.67 3.33 21.52
C GLY A 197 5.92 4.27 20.57
N ILE A 198 6.42 4.47 19.36
CA ILE A 198 5.79 5.25 18.31
C ILE A 198 5.26 4.29 17.23
N TYR A 199 4.03 4.50 16.78
CA TYR A 199 3.43 3.80 15.65
C TYR A 199 3.78 4.53 14.37
N TYR A 200 4.30 3.79 13.40
CA TYR A 200 4.60 4.24 12.04
C TYR A 200 3.59 3.59 11.10
N PHE A 201 2.70 4.38 10.57
CA PHE A 201 1.77 3.95 9.53
C PHE A 201 2.34 4.36 8.18
N ILE A 202 2.71 3.37 7.38
CA ILE A 202 3.28 3.53 6.04
C ILE A 202 2.18 3.25 5.02
N TYR A 203 2.14 4.02 3.94
CA TYR A 203 1.09 3.89 2.96
C TYR A 203 1.48 4.44 1.58
N SER A 204 0.80 3.98 0.53
CA SER A 204 0.85 4.58 -0.79
C SER A 204 -0.08 5.80 -0.81
N SER A 205 0.44 6.94 -1.24
CA SER A 205 -0.36 8.16 -1.34
C SER A 205 -1.17 8.23 -2.64
N VAL A 206 -2.05 9.22 -2.73
CA VAL A 206 -2.83 9.56 -3.93
C VAL A 206 -1.95 9.82 -5.17
N ASN A 207 -0.65 10.05 -4.99
CA ASN A 207 0.30 10.18 -6.09
C ASN A 207 0.76 8.84 -6.68
N ASN A 208 0.43 7.72 -6.04
CA ASN A 208 0.69 6.34 -6.50
C ASN A 208 2.15 5.96 -6.79
N HIS A 209 3.11 6.84 -6.57
CA HIS A 209 4.53 6.57 -6.83
C HIS A 209 5.40 6.68 -5.59
N GLU A 210 4.83 7.03 -4.46
CA GLU A 210 5.54 7.30 -3.22
C GLU A 210 4.97 6.52 -2.05
N LEU A 211 5.83 6.03 -1.18
CA LEU A 211 5.48 5.58 0.15
C LEU A 211 5.62 6.73 1.12
N CYS A 212 4.51 7.15 1.67
CA CYS A 212 4.42 8.12 2.74
C CYS A 212 4.35 7.44 4.10
N TYR A 213 4.59 8.21 5.14
CA TYR A 213 4.35 7.73 6.50
C TYR A 213 3.79 8.80 7.41
N ALA A 214 3.03 8.34 8.37
CA ALA A 214 2.51 9.13 9.47
C ALA A 214 2.85 8.45 10.79
N THR A 215 3.04 9.22 11.86
CA THR A 215 3.38 8.68 13.17
C THR A 215 2.40 9.11 14.24
N SER A 216 2.19 8.25 15.23
CA SER A 216 1.40 8.54 16.43
C SER A 216 1.97 7.82 17.67
N ARG A 217 1.62 8.30 18.85
CA ARG A 217 1.80 7.57 20.11
C ARG A 217 0.64 6.61 20.40
N TYR A 218 -0.43 6.72 19.64
CA TYR A 218 -1.64 5.89 19.74
C TYR A 218 -1.78 5.03 18.49
N PRO A 219 -2.32 3.81 18.61
CA PRO A 219 -2.48 2.93 17.47
C PRO A 219 -3.62 3.33 16.53
N ASP A 220 -4.57 4.11 16.98
CA ASP A 220 -5.89 4.30 16.37
C ASP A 220 -6.26 5.78 16.14
N ARG A 221 -5.38 6.72 16.46
CA ARG A 221 -5.67 8.16 16.37
C ARG A 221 -4.42 9.02 16.37
N GLU A 222 -4.60 10.32 16.14
CA GLU A 222 -3.56 11.37 16.25
C GLU A 222 -2.34 11.11 15.35
N PHE A 223 -2.51 10.40 14.26
CA PHE A 223 -1.43 10.22 13.30
C PHE A 223 -1.08 11.54 12.62
N ARG A 224 0.21 11.82 12.53
CA ARG A 224 0.76 13.03 11.94
C ARG A 224 1.62 12.68 10.75
N TYR A 225 1.34 13.30 9.60
CA TYR A 225 2.16 13.14 8.40
C TYR A 225 3.60 13.56 8.68
N ARG A 226 4.54 12.71 8.26
CA ARG A 226 5.97 12.93 8.51
C ARG A 226 6.79 13.03 7.23
N GLY A 227 6.28 12.64 6.10
CA GLY A 227 6.98 12.75 4.82
C GLY A 227 6.87 11.54 3.93
N VAL A 228 7.66 11.58 2.87
CA VAL A 228 7.87 10.48 1.91
C VAL A 228 9.10 9.69 2.34
N ILE A 229 9.04 8.37 2.35
CA ILE A 229 10.18 7.49 2.61
C ILE A 229 10.94 7.24 1.29
N VAL A 230 10.22 6.87 0.24
CA VAL A 230 10.77 6.59 -1.08
C VAL A 230 9.76 6.92 -2.18
N SER A 231 10.23 7.34 -3.33
CA SER A 231 9.42 7.55 -4.53
C SER A 231 9.99 6.77 -5.71
N ASN A 232 9.14 6.02 -6.42
CA ASN A 232 9.55 5.18 -7.56
C ASN A 232 10.23 5.92 -8.70
N GLY A 233 10.05 7.24 -8.80
CA GLY A 233 10.69 8.08 -9.82
C GLY A 233 11.76 9.00 -9.24
N ASP A 234 12.18 8.79 -8.00
CA ASP A 234 13.04 9.71 -7.24
C ASP A 234 12.47 11.15 -7.19
N VAL A 235 11.15 11.30 -7.27
CA VAL A 235 10.47 12.59 -7.14
C VAL A 235 10.69 13.11 -5.73
N GLY A 236 11.03 14.41 -5.61
CA GLY A 236 11.41 15.05 -4.35
C GLY A 236 12.92 15.03 -4.06
N ILE A 237 13.65 14.02 -4.51
CA ILE A 237 15.10 13.94 -4.35
C ILE A 237 15.78 15.09 -5.13
N ALA A 238 16.62 15.85 -4.45
CA ALA A 238 17.29 17.03 -5.01
C ALA A 238 16.33 18.04 -5.71
N GLY A 239 15.07 18.11 -5.23
CA GLY A 239 14.04 19.00 -5.79
C GLY A 239 13.42 18.51 -7.09
N ARG A 240 13.61 17.26 -7.48
CA ARG A 240 13.04 16.67 -8.72
C ARG A 240 11.52 16.72 -8.70
N ARG A 241 10.93 17.23 -9.75
CA ARG A 241 9.50 17.31 -9.98
C ARG A 241 8.96 16.02 -10.59
N GLU A 242 7.66 15.80 -10.55
CA GLU A 242 7.00 14.65 -11.18
C GLU A 242 7.27 14.55 -12.69
N SER A 243 7.35 15.67 -13.38
CA SER A 243 7.70 15.70 -14.83
C SER A 243 9.12 15.24 -15.13
N GLU A 244 9.98 15.15 -14.12
CA GLU A 244 11.41 14.82 -14.21
C GLU A 244 11.71 13.43 -13.63
N ARG A 245 10.68 12.61 -13.41
CA ARG A 245 10.84 11.27 -12.85
C ARG A 245 11.79 10.41 -13.67
N LEU A 246 12.58 9.59 -12.96
CA LEU A 246 13.65 8.80 -13.55
C LEU A 246 13.27 7.36 -13.88
N ASN A 247 12.04 6.98 -13.60
CA ASN A 247 11.46 5.69 -13.94
C ASN A 247 10.01 5.87 -14.35
N HIS A 248 9.47 4.91 -15.09
CA HIS A 248 8.03 4.73 -15.16
C HIS A 248 7.48 4.55 -13.74
N THR A 249 6.43 5.27 -13.41
CA THR A 249 5.78 5.19 -12.11
C THR A 249 4.32 4.77 -12.26
N GLY A 250 3.82 4.11 -11.25
CA GLY A 250 2.44 3.69 -11.12
C GLY A 250 2.16 3.41 -9.65
N THR A 251 1.57 2.28 -9.32
CA THR A 251 1.34 1.90 -7.93
C THR A 251 2.65 1.56 -7.21
N THR A 252 2.70 1.81 -5.92
CA THR A 252 3.73 1.31 -5.00
C THR A 252 3.06 0.79 -3.73
N HIS A 253 3.68 -0.18 -3.09
CA HIS A 253 3.26 -0.70 -1.79
C HIS A 253 4.51 -1.19 -1.07
N GLY A 254 4.56 -1.05 0.24
CA GLY A 254 5.74 -1.47 0.98
C GLY A 254 5.61 -1.26 2.49
N SER A 255 6.72 -1.48 3.16
CA SER A 255 6.84 -1.38 4.61
C SER A 255 8.28 -1.04 4.99
N ILE A 256 8.53 -0.82 6.28
CA ILE A 256 9.88 -0.75 6.84
C ILE A 256 10.13 -1.95 7.76
N GLU A 257 11.35 -2.45 7.77
CA GLU A 257 11.73 -3.58 8.63
C GLU A 257 13.20 -3.48 9.06
N CYS A 258 13.51 -4.02 10.25
CA CYS A 258 14.86 -4.04 10.78
C CYS A 258 15.49 -5.43 10.55
N ILE A 259 16.53 -5.47 9.73
CA ILE A 259 17.30 -6.70 9.46
C ILE A 259 18.71 -6.53 10.02
N ASN A 260 19.10 -7.40 10.95
CA ASN A 260 20.41 -7.38 11.58
C ASN A 260 20.82 -6.00 12.14
N GLY A 261 19.87 -5.29 12.76
CA GLY A 261 20.09 -3.98 13.37
C GLY A 261 20.12 -2.79 12.37
N ARG A 262 19.87 -3.02 11.11
CA ARG A 262 19.76 -1.98 10.08
C ARG A 262 18.31 -1.89 9.59
N TRP A 263 17.78 -0.68 9.51
CA TRP A 263 16.44 -0.43 8.97
C TRP A 263 16.46 -0.33 7.45
N TYR A 264 15.43 -0.88 6.82
CA TYR A 264 15.19 -0.83 5.39
C TYR A 264 13.75 -0.44 5.12
N VAL A 265 13.51 0.28 4.02
CA VAL A 265 12.22 0.33 3.36
C VAL A 265 12.19 -0.77 2.29
N PHE A 266 11.14 -1.58 2.31
CA PHE A 266 10.81 -2.54 1.26
C PHE A 266 9.65 -1.98 0.47
N TYR A 267 9.74 -2.01 -0.84
CA TYR A 267 8.71 -1.49 -1.72
C TYR A 267 8.75 -2.23 -3.05
N HIS A 268 7.77 -1.96 -3.91
CA HIS A 268 7.84 -2.43 -5.29
C HIS A 268 7.80 -1.25 -6.27
N ARG A 269 8.37 -1.45 -7.44
CA ARG A 269 8.18 -0.61 -8.61
C ARG A 269 7.50 -1.40 -9.71
N GLN A 270 6.76 -0.71 -10.57
CA GLN A 270 6.19 -1.33 -11.76
C GLN A 270 7.29 -1.62 -12.79
N THR A 271 7.11 -2.72 -13.51
CA THR A 271 7.96 -3.12 -14.64
C THR A 271 7.11 -3.21 -15.91
N HIS A 272 7.54 -3.95 -16.88
CA HIS A 272 6.84 -4.12 -18.15
C HIS A 272 5.69 -5.12 -18.06
N GLY A 273 4.69 -4.94 -18.91
CA GLY A 273 3.71 -5.97 -19.27
C GLY A 273 2.32 -5.69 -18.77
N THR A 274 2.05 -5.94 -17.52
CA THR A 274 0.73 -5.75 -16.89
C THR A 274 0.84 -4.92 -15.62
N ASP A 275 -0.27 -4.47 -15.06
CA ASP A 275 -0.29 -3.80 -13.76
C ASP A 275 0.20 -4.70 -12.63
N TYR A 276 0.28 -6.01 -12.86
CA TYR A 276 0.82 -7.01 -11.94
C TYR A 276 2.32 -7.26 -12.12
N SER A 277 2.95 -6.68 -13.16
CA SER A 277 4.39 -6.81 -13.39
C SER A 277 5.14 -5.86 -12.46
N ARG A 278 5.68 -6.40 -11.38
CA ARG A 278 6.30 -5.64 -10.29
C ARG A 278 7.65 -6.23 -9.90
N GLN A 279 8.57 -5.38 -9.48
CA GLN A 279 9.87 -5.76 -8.94
C GLN A 279 9.98 -5.30 -7.49
N ALA A 280 10.36 -6.22 -6.59
CA ALA A 280 10.69 -5.88 -5.22
C ALA A 280 12.00 -5.09 -5.16
N CYS A 281 12.01 -4.05 -4.35
CA CYS A 281 13.12 -3.15 -4.09
C CYS A 281 13.32 -2.99 -2.58
N ALA A 282 14.54 -2.66 -2.16
CA ALA A 282 14.85 -2.36 -0.78
C ALA A 282 15.94 -1.29 -0.72
N GLU A 283 15.77 -0.30 0.18
CA GLU A 283 16.76 0.73 0.46
C GLU A 283 17.04 0.83 1.95
N PRO A 284 18.29 1.01 2.37
CA PRO A 284 18.59 1.32 3.76
C PRO A 284 18.00 2.68 4.15
N ILE A 285 17.39 2.74 5.33
CA ILE A 285 16.86 3.98 5.90
C ILE A 285 17.45 4.26 7.27
N VAL A 286 17.38 5.50 7.69
CA VAL A 286 17.77 5.95 9.04
C VAL A 286 16.54 6.53 9.73
N ILE A 287 16.26 6.03 10.92
CA ILE A 287 15.26 6.65 11.81
C ILE A 287 16.03 7.60 12.73
N LEU A 288 15.78 8.89 12.57
CA LEU A 288 16.44 9.94 13.35
C LEU A 288 15.94 9.97 14.81
N PRO A 289 16.66 10.63 15.73
CA PRO A 289 16.26 10.69 17.14
C PRO A 289 14.87 11.29 17.40
N ASP A 290 14.39 12.15 16.50
CA ASP A 290 13.04 12.73 16.55
C ASP A 290 11.97 11.80 15.95
N GLY A 291 12.36 10.59 15.51
CA GLY A 291 11.50 9.61 14.86
C GLY A 291 11.25 9.88 13.38
N SER A 292 11.86 10.88 12.78
CA SER A 292 11.71 11.12 11.34
C SER A 292 12.58 10.19 10.51
N ILE A 293 12.13 9.93 9.28
CA ILE A 293 12.81 9.12 8.26
C ILE A 293 13.02 10.04 7.05
N PRO A 294 14.26 10.47 6.76
CA PRO A 294 14.57 11.20 5.54
C PRO A 294 14.23 10.37 4.30
N GLN A 295 13.72 11.04 3.26
CA GLN A 295 13.47 10.38 1.98
C GLN A 295 14.78 9.81 1.42
N VAL A 296 14.74 8.57 0.94
CA VAL A 296 15.88 7.90 0.32
C VAL A 296 15.75 7.85 -1.21
N GLU A 297 16.87 7.86 -1.86
CA GLU A 297 17.04 7.61 -3.30
C GLU A 297 16.84 6.14 -3.61
N ILE A 298 16.35 5.83 -4.82
CA ILE A 298 16.38 4.47 -5.35
C ILE A 298 17.81 4.12 -5.73
N THR A 299 18.29 2.96 -5.26
CA THR A 299 19.63 2.46 -5.56
C THR A 299 19.59 1.04 -6.10
N SER A 300 20.72 0.56 -6.56
CA SER A 300 20.92 -0.86 -6.92
C SER A 300 21.48 -1.68 -5.76
N CYS A 301 21.61 -1.09 -4.57
CA CYS A 301 22.25 -1.70 -3.41
C CYS A 301 21.44 -2.85 -2.81
N GLY A 302 20.11 -2.71 -2.80
CA GLY A 302 19.23 -3.68 -2.15
C GLY A 302 19.66 -3.94 -0.69
N LEU A 303 19.63 -5.18 -0.26
CA LEU A 303 20.01 -5.57 1.10
C LEU A 303 21.52 -5.53 1.36
N ASN A 304 22.37 -5.34 0.35
CA ASN A 304 23.81 -5.15 0.55
C ASN A 304 24.11 -3.87 1.33
N GLY A 305 23.23 -2.85 1.19
CA GLY A 305 23.32 -1.59 1.93
C GLY A 305 24.58 -0.78 1.64
N ALA A 306 25.22 -1.00 0.49
CA ALA A 306 26.39 -0.30 0.00
C ALA A 306 26.35 -0.23 -1.52
N PRO A 307 26.97 0.79 -2.15
CA PRO A 307 27.08 0.89 -3.59
C PRO A 307 27.67 -0.37 -4.22
N LEU A 308 27.31 -0.62 -5.48
CA LEU A 308 27.91 -1.70 -6.26
C LEU A 308 29.43 -1.51 -6.37
N ALA A 309 30.17 -2.60 -6.35
CA ALA A 309 31.64 -2.56 -6.38
C ALA A 309 32.21 -1.96 -7.69
N GLY A 310 31.39 -1.82 -8.73
CA GLY A 310 31.81 -1.29 -10.03
C GLY A 310 32.61 -2.29 -10.88
N GLU A 311 32.77 -3.52 -10.38
CA GLU A 311 33.43 -4.63 -11.07
C GLU A 311 32.62 -5.92 -10.89
N GLY A 312 32.78 -6.88 -11.81
CA GLY A 312 32.03 -8.13 -11.82
C GLY A 312 30.84 -8.10 -12.78
N THR A 313 29.92 -9.06 -12.62
CA THR A 313 28.72 -9.21 -13.46
C THR A 313 27.48 -8.96 -12.61
N TYR A 314 26.63 -8.04 -13.06
CA TYR A 314 25.37 -7.71 -12.42
C TYR A 314 24.22 -7.89 -13.39
N PRO A 315 23.04 -8.33 -12.92
CA PRO A 315 21.84 -8.36 -13.75
C PRO A 315 21.45 -6.95 -14.21
N ALA A 316 21.19 -6.75 -15.48
CA ALA A 316 20.82 -5.45 -16.04
C ALA A 316 19.57 -4.86 -15.36
N VAL A 317 18.66 -5.70 -14.90
CA VAL A 317 17.38 -5.32 -14.30
C VAL A 317 17.46 -4.75 -12.88
N ILE A 318 18.64 -4.73 -12.26
CA ILE A 318 18.83 -4.04 -10.96
C ILE A 318 19.13 -2.55 -11.11
N CYS A 319 19.09 -2.01 -12.34
CA CYS A 319 19.24 -0.57 -12.54
C CYS A 319 18.26 0.20 -11.66
N CYS A 320 18.75 1.22 -10.96
CA CYS A 320 17.90 2.04 -10.10
C CYS A 320 17.11 3.07 -10.87
N ASN A 321 17.67 3.66 -11.93
CA ASN A 321 16.94 4.55 -12.82
C ASN A 321 17.03 4.06 -14.27
N LEU A 322 15.90 4.19 -14.97
CA LEU A 322 15.73 3.80 -16.36
C LEU A 322 14.81 4.81 -17.04
N THR A 323 15.39 5.71 -17.84
CA THR A 323 14.64 6.85 -18.40
C THR A 323 15.10 7.24 -19.79
N ASP A 324 14.19 7.76 -20.60
CA ASP A 324 14.49 8.47 -21.85
C ASP A 324 14.32 10.01 -21.70
N GLY A 325 14.13 10.47 -20.46
CA GLY A 325 13.91 11.89 -20.14
C GLY A 325 12.43 12.25 -19.94
N HIS A 326 11.49 11.39 -20.32
CA HIS A 326 10.04 11.65 -20.26
C HIS A 326 9.26 10.41 -19.80
N MET A 327 9.50 9.99 -18.58
CA MET A 327 8.84 8.78 -18.07
C MET A 327 7.39 9.05 -17.67
N PRO A 328 6.43 8.18 -18.10
CA PRO A 328 5.02 8.35 -17.78
C PRO A 328 4.68 7.90 -16.35
N HIS A 329 3.45 8.24 -15.94
CA HIS A 329 2.79 7.75 -14.74
C HIS A 329 1.49 7.03 -15.12
N GLY A 330 1.25 5.84 -14.57
CA GLY A 330 0.02 5.07 -14.76
C GLY A 330 0.25 3.57 -14.90
N GLY A 331 -0.79 2.85 -15.32
CA GLY A 331 -0.74 1.39 -15.52
C GLY A 331 0.22 0.97 -16.64
N ASN A 332 0.94 -0.11 -16.43
CA ASN A 332 1.97 -0.60 -17.37
C ASN A 332 1.43 -0.92 -18.77
N ALA A 333 0.23 -1.48 -18.85
CA ALA A 333 -0.37 -1.88 -20.13
C ALA A 333 -0.66 -0.72 -21.08
N SER A 334 -0.62 0.51 -20.59
CA SER A 334 -0.96 1.72 -21.36
C SER A 334 0.22 2.30 -22.11
N PHE A 335 1.45 1.84 -21.88
CA PHE A 335 2.65 2.48 -22.39
C PHE A 335 3.43 1.61 -23.35
N THR A 336 3.81 2.20 -24.48
CA THR A 336 4.69 1.62 -25.48
C THR A 336 5.83 2.55 -25.81
N GLY A 337 6.97 2.01 -26.25
CA GLY A 337 8.09 2.80 -26.75
C GLY A 337 8.91 3.53 -25.67
N ILE A 338 8.70 3.23 -24.41
CA ILE A 338 9.54 3.70 -23.30
C ILE A 338 10.52 2.60 -22.86
N PRO A 339 11.66 2.95 -22.25
CA PRO A 339 12.55 1.95 -21.67
C PRO A 339 11.89 1.29 -20.45
N MET A 340 11.89 -0.04 -20.40
CA MET A 340 11.25 -0.84 -19.36
C MET A 340 12.06 -2.08 -19.01
N ILE A 341 11.83 -2.59 -17.79
CA ILE A 341 12.26 -3.94 -17.39
C ILE A 341 11.23 -4.93 -17.90
N SER A 342 11.65 -5.96 -18.58
CA SER A 342 10.81 -7.02 -19.10
C SER A 342 11.34 -8.40 -18.71
N HIS A 343 10.56 -9.43 -18.98
CA HIS A 343 10.97 -10.84 -18.79
C HIS A 343 10.32 -11.73 -19.85
N ASP A 344 10.92 -12.87 -20.07
CA ASP A 344 10.33 -14.02 -20.74
C ASP A 344 10.35 -15.24 -19.79
N GLU A 345 10.24 -16.43 -20.35
CA GLU A 345 10.26 -17.68 -19.57
C GLU A 345 11.63 -17.97 -18.92
N HIS A 346 12.70 -17.38 -19.42
CA HIS A 346 14.07 -17.71 -19.06
C HIS A 346 14.80 -16.55 -18.37
N ASP A 347 14.61 -15.32 -18.87
CA ASP A 347 15.42 -14.18 -18.50
C ASP A 347 14.61 -12.92 -18.15
N ARG A 348 15.28 -12.02 -17.45
CA ARG A 348 14.84 -10.64 -17.22
C ARG A 348 15.81 -9.71 -17.92
N PHE A 349 15.28 -8.74 -18.68
CA PHE A 349 16.07 -7.86 -19.51
C PHE A 349 15.48 -6.45 -19.61
N LEU A 350 16.27 -5.52 -20.15
CA LEU A 350 15.81 -4.18 -20.46
C LEU A 350 15.32 -4.13 -21.92
N THR A 351 14.20 -3.46 -22.16
CA THR A 351 13.59 -3.31 -23.48
C THR A 351 13.22 -1.85 -23.75
N GLY A 352 12.86 -1.52 -24.98
CA GLY A 352 12.47 -0.16 -25.38
C GLY A 352 13.62 0.85 -25.35
N LEU A 353 14.87 0.38 -25.36
CA LEU A 353 16.04 1.21 -25.36
C LEU A 353 16.21 1.92 -26.70
N LYS A 354 16.53 3.21 -26.68
CA LYS A 354 16.78 4.06 -27.83
C LYS A 354 17.93 5.03 -27.57
N GLN A 355 18.36 5.74 -28.59
CA GLN A 355 19.38 6.76 -28.39
C GLN A 355 18.91 7.79 -27.35
N GLY A 356 19.74 8.09 -26.35
CA GLY A 356 19.43 8.99 -25.25
C GLY A 356 18.82 8.30 -24.03
N THR A 357 18.54 6.99 -24.06
CA THR A 357 18.14 6.25 -22.85
C THR A 357 19.27 6.29 -21.83
N SER A 358 18.95 6.69 -20.60
CA SER A 358 19.85 6.65 -19.45
C SER A 358 19.50 5.45 -18.56
N ILE A 359 20.53 4.69 -18.19
CA ILE A 359 20.44 3.52 -17.30
C ILE A 359 21.45 3.76 -16.18
N VAL A 360 20.98 3.82 -14.94
CA VAL A 360 21.84 4.12 -13.79
C VAL A 360 21.88 2.93 -12.84
N TYR A 361 23.08 2.65 -12.35
CA TYR A 361 23.36 1.67 -11.29
C TYR A 361 24.16 2.41 -10.19
N LYS A 362 23.75 2.23 -8.93
CA LYS A 362 24.39 2.85 -7.75
C LYS A 362 24.80 1.81 -6.74
#